data_c53c3bd45a9569578a08bce9b88de96a
#
_entry.id   c53c3bd45a9569578a08bce9b88de96a
#
_cell.length_a   1.000
_cell.length_b   1.000
_cell.length_c   1.000
_cell.angle_alpha   90.00
_cell.angle_beta   90.00
_cell.angle_gamma   90.00
#
_symmetry.space_group_name_H-M   'P 1'
#
loop_
_entity.id
_entity.type
_entity.pdbx_description
1 polymer ?
#
loop_
_entity_poly.entity_id
_entity_poly.type
_entity_poly.pdbx_seq_one_letter_code
_entity_poly.pdbx_strand_id
1 'polypeptide(L)'
;MPMTDYRTLGRSGLVVSPFCLGTMTFGTTRWGSGEPESQAIFNAYIEAGGNFIDTADVYSSGRSEEMLGKFIEDGALRDSIVLATKSGFADGHGPHAGGNGSKHIRTALEASLRRLRTDYIDLHWIHVWDSVTPAEELLETMAALVRAGKIRYWGISNTPAWYISKLATLAVSRGLPGPIALQYFYSLANRDIEDEFVPMAAEFGMSIVPWSPLAFGLLTGKYNRESVESAAPRAAGLPREAAQQGERRADGDKRLDGANPFGDSLFTERNWKILDTLKAVSEETGYSQAKIALSWVTHQTGVASTLMGVSRVAQIIDNVAALDIVLSADHQAALNAISAPDQKMLYSLFTPVLRQHAVFGGSTVRRLHP
;
A
#
# COMPACT_ATOMS: atom_id res chain seq x y z
N MET A 1 14.11 8.85 15.43
CA MET A 1 15.44 8.68 14.82
C MET A 1 15.28 8.63 13.30
N PRO A 2 16.29 8.93 12.47
CA PRO A 2 16.16 8.78 11.02
C PRO A 2 15.99 7.31 10.64
N MET A 3 15.27 7.07 9.53
CA MET A 3 15.13 5.72 8.96
C MET A 3 16.49 5.27 8.40
N THR A 4 17.09 4.30 9.03
CA THR A 4 18.43 3.78 8.65
C THR A 4 18.44 2.28 8.38
N ASP A 5 17.32 1.60 8.65
CA ASP A 5 17.13 0.16 8.41
C ASP A 5 16.48 -0.07 7.04
N TYR A 6 17.25 0.09 5.97
CA TYR A 6 16.78 -0.11 4.61
C TYR A 6 16.60 -1.60 4.31
N ARG A 7 15.64 -1.91 3.43
CA ARG A 7 15.27 -3.29 3.05
C ARG A 7 15.30 -3.47 1.54
N THR A 8 15.60 -4.68 1.09
CA THR A 8 15.47 -5.02 -0.34
C THR A 8 13.99 -5.18 -0.70
N LEU A 9 13.61 -4.72 -1.89
CA LEU A 9 12.26 -4.90 -2.43
C LEU A 9 12.22 -6.20 -3.26
N GLY A 10 11.67 -7.26 -2.68
CA GLY A 10 11.68 -8.59 -3.26
C GLY A 10 13.09 -9.15 -3.46
N ARG A 11 13.23 -10.10 -4.36
CA ARG A 11 14.54 -10.64 -4.79
C ARG A 11 15.17 -9.71 -5.82
N SER A 12 15.42 -8.46 -5.43
CA SER A 12 16.04 -7.46 -6.30
C SER A 12 17.10 -6.67 -5.55
N GLY A 13 17.93 -5.91 -6.28
CA GLY A 13 18.87 -4.97 -5.72
C GLY A 13 18.26 -3.61 -5.36
N LEU A 14 16.94 -3.43 -5.50
CA LEU A 14 16.28 -2.19 -5.16
C LEU A 14 16.12 -2.07 -3.64
N VAL A 15 16.76 -1.05 -3.06
CA VAL A 15 16.81 -0.82 -1.62
C VAL A 15 15.88 0.33 -1.25
N VAL A 16 14.95 0.08 -0.32
CA VAL A 16 13.90 1.01 0.10
C VAL A 16 13.90 1.24 1.60
N SER A 17 13.46 2.42 2.02
CA SER A 17 13.18 2.72 3.42
C SER A 17 11.97 1.93 3.94
N PRO A 18 11.90 1.62 5.24
CA PRO A 18 10.81 0.82 5.84
C PRO A 18 9.44 1.50 5.77
N PHE A 19 9.42 2.83 5.60
CA PHE A 19 8.24 3.58 5.23
C PHE A 19 8.40 4.20 3.85
N CYS A 20 7.34 4.13 3.04
CA CYS A 20 7.21 4.75 1.74
C CYS A 20 6.30 5.99 1.85
N LEU A 21 6.69 7.12 1.28
CA LEU A 21 5.82 8.30 1.20
C LEU A 21 4.76 8.12 0.12
N GLY A 22 3.51 7.87 0.53
CA GLY A 22 2.36 7.84 -0.36
C GLY A 22 1.81 9.23 -0.62
N THR A 23 1.73 9.65 -1.87
CA THR A 23 1.39 11.04 -2.27
C THR A 23 -0.04 11.20 -2.80
N MET A 24 -0.94 10.26 -2.53
CA MET A 24 -2.35 10.40 -2.89
C MET A 24 -3.03 11.61 -2.22
N THR A 25 -2.45 12.12 -1.13
CA THR A 25 -2.89 13.34 -0.42
C THR A 25 -2.43 14.63 -1.09
N PHE A 26 -1.45 14.60 -1.99
CA PHE A 26 -0.90 15.79 -2.63
C PHE A 26 -1.85 16.36 -3.69
N GLY A 27 -2.15 17.64 -3.57
CA GLY A 27 -3.03 18.33 -4.49
C GLY A 27 -4.54 18.09 -4.26
N THR A 28 -4.92 17.33 -3.22
CA THR A 28 -6.34 17.18 -2.84
C THR A 28 -6.76 18.28 -1.87
N THR A 29 -7.96 18.83 -2.05
CA THR A 29 -8.44 19.97 -1.23
C THR A 29 -9.10 19.53 0.06
N ARG A 30 -9.84 18.42 0.04
CA ARG A 30 -10.69 18.00 1.16
C ARG A 30 -9.89 17.44 2.36
N TRP A 31 -9.04 16.43 2.11
CA TRP A 31 -8.32 15.68 3.17
C TRP A 31 -6.80 15.58 2.92
N GLY A 32 -6.31 16.31 1.95
CA GLY A 32 -4.91 16.32 1.54
C GLY A 32 -4.20 17.61 1.90
N SER A 33 -3.19 17.94 1.09
CA SER A 33 -2.32 19.10 1.26
C SER A 33 -2.14 19.85 -0.06
N GLY A 34 -2.11 21.17 0.01
CA GLY A 34 -1.70 22.02 -1.10
C GLY A 34 -0.19 21.94 -1.35
N GLU A 35 0.29 22.57 -2.42
CA GLU A 35 1.70 22.46 -2.87
C GLU A 35 2.72 22.86 -1.78
N PRO A 36 2.58 23.97 -1.02
CA PRO A 36 3.57 24.33 0.01
C PRO A 36 3.67 23.30 1.13
N GLU A 37 2.54 22.80 1.62
CA GLU A 37 2.52 21.76 2.68
C GLU A 37 3.02 20.42 2.14
N SER A 38 2.67 20.07 0.89
CA SER A 38 3.16 18.86 0.23
C SER A 38 4.68 18.87 0.08
N GLN A 39 5.27 20.02 -0.27
CA GLN A 39 6.71 20.19 -0.32
C GLN A 39 7.36 20.06 1.06
N ALA A 40 6.77 20.67 2.07
CA ALA A 40 7.26 20.55 3.46
C ALA A 40 7.22 19.09 3.96
N ILE A 41 6.15 18.35 3.64
CA ILE A 41 6.03 16.91 3.93
C ILE A 41 7.11 16.11 3.20
N PHE A 42 7.31 16.36 1.91
CA PHE A 42 8.34 15.71 1.10
C PHE A 42 9.74 15.93 1.69
N ASN A 43 10.09 17.19 2.00
CA ASN A 43 11.38 17.53 2.59
C ASN A 43 11.59 16.84 3.94
N ALA A 44 10.59 16.90 4.84
CA ALA A 44 10.66 16.23 6.14
C ALA A 44 10.82 14.71 6.02
N TYR A 45 10.22 14.09 4.99
CA TYR A 45 10.39 12.67 4.73
C TYR A 45 11.82 12.33 4.27
N ILE A 46 12.41 13.13 3.37
CA ILE A 46 13.80 12.97 2.92
C ILE A 46 14.76 13.18 4.10
N GLU A 47 14.57 14.24 4.90
CA GLU A 47 15.37 14.53 6.10
C GLU A 47 15.30 13.40 7.14
N ALA A 48 14.16 12.71 7.22
CA ALA A 48 13.99 11.53 8.07
C ALA A 48 14.69 10.26 7.52
N GLY A 49 15.40 10.34 6.38
CA GLY A 49 16.09 9.20 5.76
C GLY A 49 15.20 8.38 4.82
N GLY A 50 14.02 8.89 4.44
CA GLY A 50 13.16 8.23 3.48
C GLY A 50 13.71 8.33 2.06
N ASN A 51 13.66 7.22 1.33
CA ASN A 51 14.09 7.18 -0.06
C ASN A 51 13.03 6.60 -1.02
N PHE A 52 11.88 6.13 -0.54
CA PHE A 52 10.87 5.49 -1.36
C PHE A 52 9.60 6.33 -1.43
N ILE A 53 9.25 6.80 -2.64
CA ILE A 53 8.13 7.72 -2.90
C ILE A 53 7.18 7.05 -3.87
N ASP A 54 5.90 7.02 -3.53
CA ASP A 54 4.83 6.35 -4.29
C ASP A 54 3.73 7.33 -4.68
N THR A 55 3.50 7.46 -5.98
CA THR A 55 2.42 8.25 -6.58
C THR A 55 1.59 7.40 -7.55
N ALA A 56 0.74 8.03 -8.36
CA ALA A 56 0.03 7.42 -9.48
C ALA A 56 -0.40 8.49 -10.49
N ASP A 57 -0.58 8.08 -11.75
CA ASP A 57 -1.05 8.91 -12.86
C ASP A 57 -2.38 9.61 -12.58
N VAL A 58 -3.29 8.95 -11.86
CA VAL A 58 -4.64 9.44 -11.53
C VAL A 58 -4.70 10.25 -10.23
N TYR A 59 -3.62 10.38 -9.44
CA TYR A 59 -3.68 11.11 -8.17
C TYR A 59 -3.82 12.60 -8.42
N SER A 60 -4.96 13.18 -7.97
CA SER A 60 -5.34 14.58 -8.24
C SER A 60 -5.25 14.93 -9.72
N SER A 61 -5.66 14.00 -10.61
CA SER A 61 -5.61 14.15 -12.08
C SER A 61 -4.21 14.50 -12.59
N GLY A 62 -3.18 13.81 -12.08
CA GLY A 62 -1.76 14.01 -12.43
C GLY A 62 -1.04 15.10 -11.62
N ARG A 63 -1.77 15.90 -10.84
CA ARG A 63 -1.16 16.99 -10.05
C ARG A 63 -0.16 16.50 -9.01
N SER A 64 -0.37 15.33 -8.42
CA SER A 64 0.58 14.72 -7.48
C SER A 64 1.93 14.46 -8.15
N GLU A 65 1.93 13.93 -9.39
CA GLU A 65 3.17 13.72 -10.17
C GLU A 65 3.84 15.03 -10.56
N GLU A 66 3.08 16.06 -10.96
CA GLU A 66 3.63 17.39 -11.29
C GLU A 66 4.35 18.03 -10.10
N MET A 67 3.74 17.98 -8.91
CA MET A 67 4.36 18.47 -7.68
C MET A 67 5.64 17.71 -7.36
N LEU A 68 5.61 16.37 -7.42
CA LEU A 68 6.78 15.54 -7.15
C LEU A 68 7.91 15.81 -8.15
N GLY A 69 7.60 15.92 -9.44
CA GLY A 69 8.59 16.24 -10.47
C GLY A 69 9.33 17.53 -10.14
N LYS A 70 8.61 18.57 -9.73
CA LYS A 70 9.19 19.84 -9.29
C LYS A 70 10.05 19.67 -8.02
N PHE A 71 9.55 19.00 -6.98
CA PHE A 71 10.27 18.86 -5.71
C PHE A 71 11.56 18.05 -5.87
N ILE A 72 11.54 17.00 -6.71
CA ILE A 72 12.70 16.15 -7.01
C ILE A 72 13.75 16.93 -7.80
N GLU A 73 13.32 17.71 -8.82
CA GLU A 73 14.20 18.54 -9.63
C GLU A 73 14.84 19.66 -8.80
N ASP A 74 14.04 20.42 -8.04
CA ASP A 74 14.50 21.51 -7.18
C ASP A 74 15.50 21.03 -6.11
N GLY A 75 15.32 19.80 -5.60
CA GLY A 75 16.21 19.17 -4.61
C GLY A 75 17.38 18.38 -5.20
N ALA A 76 17.47 18.25 -6.54
CA ALA A 76 18.44 17.38 -7.23
C ALA A 76 18.50 15.95 -6.65
N LEU A 77 17.33 15.36 -6.34
CA LEU A 77 17.23 14.13 -5.55
C LEU A 77 17.00 12.86 -6.40
N ARG A 78 16.89 13.00 -7.74
CA ARG A 78 16.46 11.88 -8.59
C ARG A 78 17.25 10.59 -8.39
N ASP A 79 18.55 10.66 -8.26
CA ASP A 79 19.44 9.51 -8.15
C ASP A 79 19.48 8.91 -6.71
N SER A 80 19.01 9.66 -5.72
CA SER A 80 19.04 9.23 -4.31
C SER A 80 17.74 8.59 -3.85
N ILE A 81 16.69 8.61 -4.68
CA ILE A 81 15.35 8.11 -4.33
C ILE A 81 14.91 6.96 -5.22
N VAL A 82 14.01 6.15 -4.70
CA VAL A 82 13.21 5.17 -5.44
C VAL A 82 11.86 5.83 -5.73
N LEU A 83 11.64 6.20 -6.98
CA LEU A 83 10.41 6.83 -7.45
C LEU A 83 9.48 5.79 -8.06
N ALA A 84 8.29 5.64 -7.46
CA ALA A 84 7.25 4.76 -7.97
C ALA A 84 6.03 5.55 -8.45
N THR A 85 5.47 5.13 -9.58
CA THR A 85 4.15 5.57 -10.06
C THR A 85 3.34 4.39 -10.56
N LYS A 86 2.05 4.61 -10.85
CA LYS A 86 1.09 3.56 -11.22
C LYS A 86 0.31 3.97 -12.46
N SER A 87 -0.14 2.97 -13.23
CA SER A 87 -1.17 3.12 -14.26
C SER A 87 -2.18 1.97 -14.21
N GLY A 88 -3.35 2.16 -14.82
CA GLY A 88 -4.40 1.13 -14.89
C GLY A 88 -5.80 1.66 -14.62
N PHE A 89 -5.99 2.60 -13.71
CA PHE A 89 -7.27 3.30 -13.59
C PHE A 89 -7.46 4.28 -14.74
N ALA A 90 -8.72 4.57 -15.08
CA ALA A 90 -9.03 5.50 -16.15
C ALA A 90 -8.71 6.96 -15.74
N ASP A 91 -8.06 7.69 -16.66
CA ASP A 91 -7.79 9.12 -16.57
C ASP A 91 -8.52 9.83 -17.73
N GLY A 92 -9.84 9.67 -17.81
CA GLY A 92 -10.69 10.23 -18.85
C GLY A 92 -11.83 9.30 -19.24
N HIS A 93 -12.33 9.45 -20.46
CA HIS A 93 -13.47 8.72 -20.99
C HIS A 93 -13.07 7.81 -22.17
N GLY A 94 -13.80 6.72 -22.33
CA GLY A 94 -13.63 5.79 -23.43
C GLY A 94 -12.76 4.55 -23.11
N PRO A 95 -12.76 3.56 -24.01
CA PRO A 95 -12.23 2.22 -23.73
C PRO A 95 -10.70 2.14 -23.59
N HIS A 96 -9.98 3.20 -23.93
CA HIS A 96 -8.53 3.27 -23.82
C HIS A 96 -8.05 4.31 -22.80
N ALA A 97 -8.95 4.88 -22.02
CA ALA A 97 -8.60 5.81 -20.95
C ALA A 97 -7.99 5.11 -19.72
N GLY A 98 -8.09 3.80 -19.63
CA GLY A 98 -7.57 2.96 -18.55
C GLY A 98 -7.26 1.54 -19.02
N GLY A 99 -7.06 0.62 -18.06
CA GLY A 99 -6.76 -0.79 -18.27
C GLY A 99 -5.27 -1.08 -18.35
N ASN A 100 -4.93 -2.37 -18.54
CA ASN A 100 -3.55 -2.86 -18.49
C ASN A 100 -3.02 -3.31 -19.88
N GLY A 101 -3.78 -3.00 -20.94
CA GLY A 101 -3.33 -3.26 -22.30
C GLY A 101 -2.11 -2.41 -22.68
N SER A 102 -1.26 -2.94 -23.56
CA SER A 102 0.02 -2.33 -23.96
C SER A 102 -0.12 -0.90 -24.44
N LYS A 103 -1.24 -0.56 -25.13
CA LYS A 103 -1.50 0.80 -25.61
C LYS A 103 -1.63 1.79 -24.46
N HIS A 104 -2.46 1.49 -23.45
CA HIS A 104 -2.70 2.41 -22.34
C HIS A 104 -1.46 2.54 -21.44
N ILE A 105 -0.83 1.42 -21.04
CA ILE A 105 0.36 1.45 -20.18
C ILE A 105 1.45 2.36 -20.75
N ARG A 106 1.74 2.23 -22.06
CA ARG A 106 2.77 3.06 -22.71
C ARG A 106 2.40 4.54 -22.71
N THR A 107 1.15 4.86 -23.05
CA THR A 107 0.68 6.25 -23.07
C THR A 107 0.69 6.87 -21.67
N ALA A 108 0.21 6.15 -20.67
CA ALA A 108 0.19 6.58 -19.28
C ALA A 108 1.62 6.78 -18.73
N LEU A 109 2.54 5.83 -18.98
CA LEU A 109 3.93 5.95 -18.55
C LEU A 109 4.63 7.17 -19.17
N GLU A 110 4.47 7.41 -20.48
CA GLU A 110 5.07 8.58 -21.12
C GLU A 110 4.49 9.92 -20.57
N ALA A 111 3.21 9.93 -20.19
CA ALA A 111 2.61 11.08 -19.53
C ALA A 111 3.17 11.26 -18.11
N SER A 112 3.32 10.20 -17.34
CA SER A 112 3.92 10.20 -15.99
C SER A 112 5.37 10.68 -16.03
N LEU A 113 6.19 10.20 -16.96
CA LEU A 113 7.58 10.64 -17.14
C LEU A 113 7.68 12.15 -17.37
N ARG A 114 6.77 12.71 -18.20
CA ARG A 114 6.74 14.17 -18.43
C ARG A 114 6.35 14.95 -17.17
N ARG A 115 5.31 14.51 -16.43
CA ARG A 115 4.86 15.18 -15.20
C ARG A 115 5.92 15.09 -14.09
N LEU A 116 6.55 13.92 -13.95
CA LEU A 116 7.61 13.67 -12.98
C LEU A 116 8.98 14.24 -13.38
N ARG A 117 9.12 14.82 -14.61
CA ARG A 117 10.35 15.43 -15.12
C ARG A 117 11.56 14.50 -15.06
N THR A 118 11.38 13.25 -15.48
CA THR A 118 12.40 12.20 -15.43
C THR A 118 12.33 11.29 -16.65
N ASP A 119 13.45 10.67 -16.99
CA ASP A 119 13.53 9.73 -18.13
C ASP A 119 13.18 8.29 -17.76
N TYR A 120 13.12 7.99 -16.47
CA TYR A 120 12.83 6.64 -15.98
C TYR A 120 12.10 6.64 -14.64
N ILE A 121 11.36 5.55 -14.40
CA ILE A 121 10.72 5.22 -13.12
C ILE A 121 11.47 4.04 -12.50
N ASP A 122 11.74 4.09 -11.19
CA ASP A 122 12.38 2.97 -10.50
C ASP A 122 11.43 1.79 -10.36
N LEU A 123 10.18 2.04 -9.98
CA LEU A 123 9.16 1.01 -9.79
C LEU A 123 7.83 1.42 -10.41
N HIS A 124 7.38 0.70 -11.45
CA HIS A 124 6.07 0.94 -12.04
C HIS A 124 5.05 -0.08 -11.54
N TRP A 125 3.94 0.40 -10.97
CA TRP A 125 2.87 -0.45 -10.48
C TRP A 125 1.76 -0.63 -11.52
N ILE A 126 1.31 -1.86 -11.70
CA ILE A 126 -0.03 -2.13 -12.22
C ILE A 126 -1.02 -1.84 -11.09
N HIS A 127 -1.85 -0.79 -11.25
CA HIS A 127 -2.63 -0.23 -10.16
C HIS A 127 -3.83 -1.09 -9.76
N VAL A 128 -4.43 -1.76 -10.73
CA VAL A 128 -5.62 -2.60 -10.57
C VAL A 128 -5.71 -3.61 -11.71
N TRP A 129 -6.29 -4.76 -11.43
CA TRP A 129 -6.62 -5.75 -12.47
C TRP A 129 -7.81 -5.27 -13.31
N ASP A 130 -7.70 -5.31 -14.63
CA ASP A 130 -8.76 -4.89 -15.56
C ASP A 130 -9.66 -6.04 -16.04
N SER A 131 -9.35 -7.27 -15.60
CA SER A 131 -10.04 -8.51 -15.93
C SER A 131 -10.06 -8.94 -17.41
N VAL A 132 -9.45 -8.16 -18.31
CA VAL A 132 -9.47 -8.43 -19.77
C VAL A 132 -8.10 -8.60 -20.38
N THR A 133 -7.05 -7.94 -19.87
CA THR A 133 -5.70 -8.05 -20.43
C THR A 133 -5.09 -9.42 -20.14
N PRO A 134 -4.68 -10.19 -21.16
CA PRO A 134 -3.97 -11.45 -20.96
C PRO A 134 -2.66 -11.24 -20.18
N ALA A 135 -2.32 -12.20 -19.32
CA ALA A 135 -1.07 -12.15 -18.55
C ALA A 135 0.18 -12.09 -19.45
N GLU A 136 0.12 -12.75 -20.59
CA GLU A 136 1.17 -12.78 -21.61
C GLU A 136 1.43 -11.38 -22.19
N GLU A 137 0.37 -10.65 -22.56
CA GLU A 137 0.48 -9.27 -23.08
C GLU A 137 1.05 -8.33 -22.04
N LEU A 138 0.54 -8.40 -20.81
CA LEU A 138 1.03 -7.56 -19.71
C LEU A 138 2.51 -7.82 -19.44
N LEU A 139 2.94 -9.10 -19.34
CA LEU A 139 4.32 -9.47 -19.09
C LEU A 139 5.25 -8.95 -20.19
N GLU A 140 4.91 -9.16 -21.47
CA GLU A 140 5.71 -8.70 -22.59
C GLU A 140 5.80 -7.17 -22.64
N THR A 141 4.71 -6.48 -22.31
CA THR A 141 4.69 -5.01 -22.24
C THR A 141 5.64 -4.50 -21.17
N MET A 142 5.55 -5.04 -19.95
CA MET A 142 6.41 -4.61 -18.83
C MET A 142 7.87 -4.97 -19.09
N ALA A 143 8.14 -6.17 -19.61
CA ALA A 143 9.50 -6.57 -19.98
C ALA A 143 10.11 -5.68 -21.08
N ALA A 144 9.31 -5.24 -22.05
CA ALA A 144 9.77 -4.31 -23.08
C ALA A 144 10.11 -2.94 -22.49
N LEU A 145 9.32 -2.44 -21.53
CA LEU A 145 9.59 -1.17 -20.84
C LEU A 145 10.85 -1.23 -19.96
N VAL A 146 11.10 -2.36 -19.30
CA VAL A 146 12.35 -2.60 -18.56
C VAL A 146 13.55 -2.59 -19.52
N ARG A 147 13.48 -3.33 -20.64
CA ARG A 147 14.57 -3.35 -21.65
C ARG A 147 14.82 -1.98 -22.29
N ALA A 148 13.77 -1.19 -22.47
CA ALA A 148 13.87 0.19 -22.97
C ALA A 148 14.45 1.17 -21.94
N GLY A 149 14.65 0.74 -20.69
CA GLY A 149 15.14 1.59 -19.61
C GLY A 149 14.14 2.63 -19.12
N LYS A 150 12.87 2.56 -19.54
CA LYS A 150 11.80 3.47 -19.10
C LYS A 150 11.34 3.17 -17.67
N ILE A 151 11.44 1.93 -17.25
CA ILE A 151 11.23 1.49 -15.87
C ILE A 151 12.39 0.57 -15.45
N ARG A 152 12.74 0.56 -14.17
CA ARG A 152 13.78 -0.35 -13.65
C ARG A 152 13.17 -1.66 -13.19
N TYR A 153 12.10 -1.55 -12.41
CA TYR A 153 11.35 -2.67 -11.85
C TYR A 153 9.85 -2.41 -11.99
N TRP A 154 9.05 -3.44 -11.75
CA TRP A 154 7.61 -3.31 -11.70
C TRP A 154 6.99 -4.18 -10.62
N GLY A 155 5.81 -3.81 -10.20
CA GLY A 155 5.02 -4.50 -9.17
C GLY A 155 3.54 -4.48 -9.51
N ILE A 156 2.73 -5.14 -8.68
CA ILE A 156 1.32 -5.34 -8.92
C ILE A 156 0.51 -4.93 -7.68
N SER A 157 -0.60 -4.24 -7.92
CA SER A 157 -1.57 -3.85 -6.91
C SER A 157 -2.97 -4.38 -7.26
N ASN A 158 -3.79 -4.68 -6.27
CA ASN A 158 -5.22 -4.98 -6.41
C ASN A 158 -5.57 -5.96 -7.56
N THR A 159 -4.87 -7.07 -7.62
CA THR A 159 -4.96 -8.09 -8.68
C THR A 159 -5.12 -9.47 -8.04
N PRO A 160 -5.94 -10.39 -8.57
CA PRO A 160 -6.11 -11.73 -8.01
C PRO A 160 -4.81 -12.55 -7.94
N ALA A 161 -4.63 -13.32 -6.87
CA ALA A 161 -3.43 -14.13 -6.64
C ALA A 161 -3.13 -15.11 -7.78
N TRP A 162 -4.17 -15.74 -8.34
CA TRP A 162 -4.01 -16.68 -9.47
C TRP A 162 -3.40 -16.02 -10.72
N TYR A 163 -3.79 -14.75 -11.01
CA TYR A 163 -3.28 -14.02 -12.16
C TYR A 163 -1.81 -13.62 -11.94
N ILE A 164 -1.45 -13.21 -10.72
CA ILE A 164 -0.06 -12.90 -10.36
C ILE A 164 0.80 -14.15 -10.41
N SER A 165 0.33 -15.29 -9.90
CA SER A 165 1.04 -16.57 -9.98
C SER A 165 1.30 -16.99 -11.43
N LYS A 166 0.30 -16.80 -12.33
CA LYS A 166 0.48 -17.02 -13.77
C LYS A 166 1.55 -16.10 -14.34
N LEU A 167 1.52 -14.80 -14.04
CA LEU A 167 2.52 -13.82 -14.50
C LEU A 167 3.93 -14.19 -14.03
N ALA A 168 4.10 -14.51 -12.76
CA ALA A 168 5.39 -14.86 -12.18
C ALA A 168 5.96 -16.15 -12.79
N THR A 169 5.12 -17.17 -12.95
CA THR A 169 5.50 -18.43 -13.61
C THR A 169 5.92 -18.22 -15.07
N LEU A 170 5.16 -17.41 -15.82
CA LEU A 170 5.51 -17.05 -17.19
C LEU A 170 6.83 -16.27 -17.26
N ALA A 171 7.05 -15.33 -16.33
CA ALA A 171 8.29 -14.57 -16.27
C ALA A 171 9.50 -15.47 -16.08
N VAL A 172 9.45 -16.39 -15.12
CA VAL A 172 10.53 -17.37 -14.88
C VAL A 172 10.74 -18.26 -16.11
N SER A 173 9.66 -18.84 -16.67
CA SER A 173 9.76 -19.79 -17.79
C SER A 173 10.28 -19.17 -19.08
N ARG A 174 10.08 -17.85 -19.27
CA ARG A 174 10.53 -17.11 -20.46
C ARG A 174 11.82 -16.31 -20.24
N GLY A 175 12.39 -16.32 -19.03
CA GLY A 175 13.56 -15.50 -18.68
C GLY A 175 13.29 -13.99 -18.81
N LEU A 176 12.06 -13.55 -18.47
CA LEU A 176 11.65 -12.16 -18.52
C LEU A 176 11.65 -11.52 -17.13
N PRO A 177 11.85 -10.19 -17.01
CA PRO A 177 11.69 -9.48 -15.75
C PRO A 177 10.26 -9.61 -15.24
N GLY A 178 10.05 -10.29 -14.11
CA GLY A 178 8.77 -10.45 -13.44
C GLY A 178 8.50 -9.33 -12.42
N PRO A 179 7.30 -9.32 -11.81
CA PRO A 179 6.99 -8.38 -10.71
C PRO A 179 7.82 -8.71 -9.48
N ILE A 180 8.31 -7.66 -8.77
CA ILE A 180 9.15 -7.81 -7.58
C ILE A 180 8.41 -7.49 -6.27
N ALA A 181 7.25 -6.88 -6.34
CA ALA A 181 6.50 -6.45 -5.17
C ALA A 181 5.00 -6.40 -5.42
N LEU A 182 4.25 -6.50 -4.31
CA LEU A 182 2.80 -6.46 -4.25
C LEU A 182 2.35 -5.29 -3.36
N GLN A 183 1.37 -4.51 -3.83
CA GLN A 183 0.83 -3.38 -3.07
C GLN A 183 -0.66 -3.60 -2.77
N TYR A 184 -1.01 -3.87 -1.50
CA TYR A 184 -2.36 -4.25 -1.09
C TYR A 184 -2.82 -3.53 0.17
N PHE A 185 -4.15 -3.43 0.35
CA PHE A 185 -4.72 -3.02 1.61
C PHE A 185 -4.34 -4.04 2.69
N TYR A 186 -3.53 -3.60 3.64
CA TYR A 186 -3.11 -4.46 4.76
C TYR A 186 -2.97 -3.64 6.04
N SER A 187 -3.70 -4.04 7.06
CA SER A 187 -3.74 -3.40 8.37
C SER A 187 -4.40 -4.32 9.38
N LEU A 188 -4.44 -3.96 10.66
CA LEU A 188 -5.23 -4.67 11.68
C LEU A 188 -6.72 -4.80 11.30
N ALA A 189 -7.28 -3.84 10.54
CA ALA A 189 -8.67 -3.88 10.11
C ALA A 189 -8.92 -4.75 8.86
N ASN A 190 -7.89 -5.04 8.08
CA ASN A 190 -7.98 -5.90 6.89
C ASN A 190 -6.71 -6.75 6.76
N ARG A 191 -6.87 -8.07 6.82
CA ARG A 191 -5.82 -9.08 6.71
C ARG A 191 -6.07 -10.10 5.60
N ASP A 192 -6.91 -9.77 4.63
CA ASP A 192 -7.35 -10.67 3.55
C ASP A 192 -6.23 -11.22 2.68
N ILE A 193 -5.08 -10.56 2.68
CA ILE A 193 -3.91 -10.97 1.89
C ILE A 193 -3.14 -12.16 2.48
N GLU A 194 -3.40 -12.52 3.73
CA GLU A 194 -2.57 -13.50 4.44
C GLU A 194 -2.76 -14.93 3.95
N ASP A 195 -3.96 -15.29 3.48
CA ASP A 195 -4.25 -16.65 3.03
C ASP A 195 -3.52 -17.03 1.74
N GLU A 196 -3.42 -16.11 0.77
CA GLU A 196 -2.89 -16.41 -0.56
C GLU A 196 -1.71 -15.52 -0.97
N PHE A 197 -1.82 -14.21 -0.77
CA PHE A 197 -0.83 -13.26 -1.32
C PHE A 197 0.50 -13.30 -0.57
N VAL A 198 0.48 -13.42 0.75
CA VAL A 198 1.72 -13.50 1.54
C VAL A 198 2.50 -14.78 1.22
N PRO A 199 1.91 -16.00 1.24
CA PRO A 199 2.64 -17.21 0.84
C PRO A 199 3.05 -17.20 -0.65
N MET A 200 2.22 -16.66 -1.55
CA MET A 200 2.57 -16.48 -2.96
C MET A 200 3.76 -15.53 -3.13
N ALA A 201 3.76 -14.39 -2.43
CA ALA A 201 4.86 -13.44 -2.47
C ALA A 201 6.18 -14.09 -2.01
N ALA A 202 6.13 -14.88 -0.93
CA ALA A 202 7.29 -15.63 -0.45
C ALA A 202 7.80 -16.65 -1.48
N GLU A 203 6.91 -17.41 -2.12
CA GLU A 203 7.26 -18.42 -3.13
C GLU A 203 7.97 -17.78 -4.34
N PHE A 204 7.43 -16.66 -4.86
CA PHE A 204 7.99 -15.98 -6.02
C PHE A 204 9.05 -14.92 -5.69
N GLY A 205 9.38 -14.72 -4.41
CA GLY A 205 10.38 -13.76 -3.95
C GLY A 205 9.95 -12.29 -4.14
N MET A 206 8.67 -11.99 -3.94
CA MET A 206 8.13 -10.64 -3.96
C MET A 206 8.02 -10.10 -2.54
N SER A 207 8.10 -8.77 -2.37
CA SER A 207 7.78 -8.10 -1.11
C SER A 207 6.35 -7.57 -1.09
N ILE A 208 5.82 -7.40 0.13
CA ILE A 208 4.55 -6.72 0.36
C ILE A 208 4.81 -5.25 0.70
N VAL A 209 4.02 -4.36 0.10
CA VAL A 209 4.00 -2.92 0.37
C VAL A 209 2.57 -2.52 0.76
N PRO A 210 2.22 -2.55 2.06
CA PRO A 210 0.88 -2.22 2.53
C PRO A 210 0.45 -0.80 2.19
N TRP A 211 -0.74 -0.65 1.58
CA TRP A 211 -1.40 0.65 1.51
C TRP A 211 -2.52 0.76 2.55
N SER A 212 -2.83 1.99 2.97
CA SER A 212 -3.77 2.32 4.06
C SER A 212 -3.53 1.54 5.36
N PRO A 213 -2.30 1.54 5.91
CA PRO A 213 -1.95 0.80 7.12
C PRO A 213 -2.76 1.23 8.36
N LEU A 214 -3.32 2.43 8.34
CA LEU A 214 -4.21 2.97 9.37
C LEU A 214 -5.70 2.89 9.01
N ALA A 215 -6.07 2.06 8.01
CA ALA A 215 -7.45 1.89 7.55
C ALA A 215 -8.17 3.25 7.37
N PHE A 216 -7.60 4.13 6.55
CA PHE A 216 -8.13 5.49 6.30
C PHE A 216 -8.27 6.36 7.54
N GLY A 217 -7.46 6.08 8.55
CA GLY A 217 -7.46 6.77 9.84
C GLY A 217 -8.40 6.16 10.87
N LEU A 218 -9.07 5.05 10.60
CA LEU A 218 -9.87 4.32 11.59
C LEU A 218 -9.00 3.94 12.80
N LEU A 219 -7.84 3.35 12.55
CA LEU A 219 -6.91 2.87 13.58
C LEU A 219 -6.15 3.97 14.35
N THR A 220 -6.48 5.24 14.11
CA THR A 220 -5.93 6.36 14.91
C THR A 220 -6.74 6.68 16.15
N GLY A 221 -7.91 6.04 16.35
CA GLY A 221 -8.81 6.29 17.47
C GLY A 221 -9.66 7.57 17.35
N LYS A 222 -9.61 8.27 16.20
CA LYS A 222 -10.40 9.50 15.98
C LYS A 222 -11.88 9.28 15.68
N TYR A 223 -12.28 8.05 15.38
CA TYR A 223 -13.66 7.65 15.18
C TYR A 223 -14.17 6.96 16.44
N ASN A 224 -15.42 7.25 16.83
CA ASN A 224 -16.11 6.54 17.88
C ASN A 224 -17.46 6.02 17.37
N ARG A 225 -17.95 4.93 17.98
CA ARG A 225 -19.16 4.23 17.57
C ARG A 225 -20.38 5.16 17.59
N GLU A 226 -20.59 5.89 18.68
CA GLU A 226 -21.75 6.76 18.87
C GLU A 226 -21.85 7.85 17.78
N SER A 227 -20.73 8.50 17.45
CA SER A 227 -20.70 9.54 16.41
C SER A 227 -20.91 8.98 15.01
N VAL A 228 -20.52 7.72 14.77
CA VAL A 228 -20.71 7.05 13.47
C VAL A 228 -22.14 6.58 13.33
N GLU A 229 -22.74 5.96 14.36
CA GLU A 229 -24.11 5.44 14.33
C GLU A 229 -25.16 6.57 14.29
N SER A 230 -24.86 7.74 14.87
CA SER A 230 -25.75 8.91 14.80
C SER A 230 -25.64 9.70 13.49
N ALA A 231 -24.65 9.41 12.66
CA ALA A 231 -24.48 10.08 11.37
C ALA A 231 -25.35 9.43 10.28
N ALA A 232 -25.69 10.23 9.23
CA ALA A 232 -26.34 9.67 8.04
C ALA A 232 -25.44 8.60 7.37
N PRO A 233 -26.04 7.52 6.81
CA PRO A 233 -25.28 6.50 6.09
C PRO A 233 -24.41 7.09 4.99
N ARG A 234 -23.19 6.58 4.86
CA ARG A 234 -22.19 7.04 3.90
C ARG A 234 -22.31 6.22 2.61
N ALA A 235 -22.45 6.90 1.49
CA ALA A 235 -22.48 6.23 0.20
C ALA A 235 -21.10 5.66 -0.17
N ALA A 236 -21.08 4.39 -0.60
CA ALA A 236 -19.91 3.75 -1.17
C ALA A 236 -19.88 3.89 -2.71
N GLY A 237 -18.70 3.78 -3.31
CA GLY A 237 -18.57 3.68 -4.77
C GLY A 237 -18.80 4.98 -5.55
N LEU A 238 -18.66 6.13 -4.92
CA LEU A 238 -18.73 7.42 -5.62
C LEU A 238 -17.55 7.58 -6.59
N PRO A 239 -17.75 8.31 -7.70
CA PRO A 239 -16.66 8.71 -8.57
C PRO A 239 -15.55 9.36 -7.76
N ARG A 240 -14.30 9.05 -8.12
CA ARG A 240 -13.11 9.52 -7.42
C ARG A 240 -13.06 11.04 -7.24
N GLU A 241 -13.54 11.77 -8.24
CA GLU A 241 -13.64 13.22 -8.25
C GLU A 241 -14.59 13.76 -7.17
N ALA A 242 -15.74 13.14 -6.97
CA ALA A 242 -16.70 13.56 -5.94
C ALA A 242 -16.17 13.32 -4.52
N ALA A 243 -15.33 12.30 -4.32
CA ALA A 243 -14.68 12.04 -3.04
C ALA A 243 -13.51 13.01 -2.74
N GLN A 244 -12.96 13.65 -3.77
CA GLN A 244 -11.85 14.60 -3.66
C GLN A 244 -12.31 16.07 -3.63
N GLN A 245 -13.50 16.37 -4.15
CA GLN A 245 -14.08 17.70 -4.17
C GLN A 245 -14.90 17.95 -2.91
N GLY A 246 -14.50 18.92 -2.13
CA GLY A 246 -15.20 19.40 -0.95
C GLY A 246 -14.37 20.43 -0.22
N GLU A 247 -15.00 21.40 0.42
CA GLU A 247 -14.30 22.35 1.26
C GLU A 247 -13.78 21.66 2.53
N ARG A 248 -12.55 21.98 2.92
CA ARG A 248 -11.96 21.50 4.19
C ARG A 248 -12.73 22.08 5.35
N ARG A 249 -13.29 21.25 6.23
CA ARG A 249 -13.94 21.71 7.45
C ARG A 249 -12.91 22.22 8.45
N ALA A 250 -13.27 23.23 9.22
CA ALA A 250 -12.39 23.88 10.19
C ALA A 250 -11.90 22.94 11.32
N ASP A 251 -12.64 21.86 11.61
CA ASP A 251 -12.35 20.84 12.63
C ASP A 251 -11.48 19.67 12.13
N GLY A 252 -11.03 19.74 10.88
CA GLY A 252 -10.25 18.66 10.24
C GLY A 252 -11.15 17.56 9.69
N ASP A 253 -11.23 17.47 8.37
CA ASP A 253 -12.06 16.50 7.69
C ASP A 253 -11.50 15.08 7.90
N LYS A 254 -12.24 14.26 8.63
CA LYS A 254 -11.88 12.85 8.79
C LYS A 254 -12.16 12.14 7.46
N ARG A 255 -11.22 11.33 6.97
CA ARG A 255 -11.25 10.77 5.63
C ARG A 255 -12.47 9.88 5.34
N LEU A 256 -13.01 9.22 6.37
CA LEU A 256 -14.20 8.38 6.27
C LEU A 256 -15.51 9.14 6.54
N ASP A 257 -15.47 10.42 6.91
CA ASP A 257 -16.68 11.22 7.07
C ASP A 257 -17.26 11.59 5.69
N GLY A 258 -18.59 11.49 5.56
CA GLY A 258 -19.28 11.77 4.31
C GLY A 258 -18.96 10.75 3.21
N ALA A 259 -19.07 11.17 1.95
CA ALA A 259 -18.83 10.32 0.79
C ALA A 259 -17.38 9.84 0.72
N ASN A 260 -17.19 8.52 0.66
CA ASN A 260 -15.89 7.89 0.55
C ASN A 260 -15.97 6.56 -0.24
N PRO A 261 -14.86 6.04 -0.81
CA PRO A 261 -14.89 4.84 -1.66
C PRO A 261 -15.42 3.57 -0.98
N PHE A 262 -15.43 3.53 0.35
CA PHE A 262 -15.79 2.35 1.14
C PHE A 262 -17.15 2.50 1.84
N GLY A 263 -17.77 3.68 1.82
CA GLY A 263 -18.99 3.95 2.59
C GLY A 263 -18.77 3.62 4.07
N ASP A 264 -19.69 2.84 4.63
CA ASP A 264 -19.65 2.39 6.03
C ASP A 264 -18.98 1.01 6.23
N SER A 265 -18.43 0.42 5.18
CA SER A 265 -17.91 -0.96 5.23
C SER A 265 -16.77 -1.20 6.24
N LEU A 266 -16.10 -0.15 6.68
CA LEU A 266 -15.06 -0.24 7.71
C LEU A 266 -15.59 -0.08 9.14
N PHE A 267 -16.83 0.37 9.33
CA PHE A 267 -17.44 0.56 10.64
C PHE A 267 -18.20 -0.70 11.06
N THR A 268 -17.48 -1.78 11.30
CA THR A 268 -18.03 -3.09 11.68
C THR A 268 -17.80 -3.37 13.15
N GLU A 269 -18.62 -4.27 13.73
CA GLU A 269 -18.45 -4.73 15.10
C GLU A 269 -17.05 -5.31 15.36
N ARG A 270 -16.52 -6.05 14.39
CA ARG A 270 -15.15 -6.57 14.44
C ARG A 270 -14.12 -5.43 14.55
N ASN A 271 -14.24 -4.39 13.74
CA ASN A 271 -13.30 -3.29 13.74
C ASN A 271 -13.41 -2.42 15.00
N TRP A 272 -14.59 -2.29 15.60
CA TRP A 272 -14.75 -1.65 16.91
C TRP A 272 -14.02 -2.43 18.02
N LYS A 273 -14.11 -3.76 18.04
CA LYS A 273 -13.35 -4.60 18.98
C LYS A 273 -11.83 -4.48 18.79
N ILE A 274 -11.37 -4.36 17.54
CA ILE A 274 -9.96 -4.09 17.24
C ILE A 274 -9.53 -2.74 17.82
N LEU A 275 -10.34 -1.70 17.67
CA LEU A 275 -10.07 -0.37 18.24
C LEU A 275 -10.03 -0.39 19.78
N ASP A 276 -10.93 -1.13 20.43
CA ASP A 276 -10.95 -1.27 21.89
C ASP A 276 -9.66 -1.94 22.39
N THR A 277 -9.22 -3.03 21.73
CA THR A 277 -7.95 -3.70 22.07
C THR A 277 -6.75 -2.80 21.79
N LEU A 278 -6.74 -2.10 20.64
CA LEU A 278 -5.67 -1.18 20.29
C LEU A 278 -5.57 -0.02 21.28
N LYS A 279 -6.71 0.46 21.79
CA LYS A 279 -6.78 1.47 22.87
C LYS A 279 -6.20 0.95 24.17
N ALA A 280 -6.55 -0.26 24.59
CA ALA A 280 -5.99 -0.86 25.80
C ALA A 280 -4.46 -0.99 25.71
N VAL A 281 -3.92 -1.52 24.59
CA VAL A 281 -2.47 -1.59 24.38
C VAL A 281 -1.84 -0.19 24.36
N SER A 282 -2.53 0.83 23.83
CA SER A 282 -2.06 2.22 23.83
C SER A 282 -1.96 2.78 25.27
N GLU A 283 -2.94 2.50 26.11
CA GLU A 283 -2.95 2.93 27.51
C GLU A 283 -1.85 2.24 28.33
N GLU A 284 -1.60 0.93 28.10
CA GLU A 284 -0.56 0.18 28.79
C GLU A 284 0.86 0.58 28.38
N THR A 285 1.07 0.91 27.10
CA THR A 285 2.40 1.18 26.54
C THR A 285 2.76 2.67 26.48
N GLY A 286 1.75 3.56 26.56
CA GLY A 286 1.92 5.00 26.35
C GLY A 286 2.13 5.42 24.89
N TYR A 287 2.16 4.47 23.94
CA TYR A 287 2.24 4.79 22.51
C TYR A 287 0.86 5.10 21.94
N SER A 288 0.77 5.99 20.94
CA SER A 288 -0.50 6.24 20.26
C SER A 288 -0.97 5.01 19.46
N GLN A 289 -2.30 4.85 19.33
CA GLN A 289 -2.90 3.78 18.53
C GLN A 289 -2.35 3.74 17.11
N ALA A 290 -2.14 4.91 16.49
CA ALA A 290 -1.56 5.01 15.15
C ALA A 290 -0.16 4.41 15.07
N LYS A 291 0.71 4.73 16.03
CA LYS A 291 2.08 4.18 16.09
C LYS A 291 2.08 2.67 16.28
N ILE A 292 1.23 2.15 17.17
CA ILE A 292 1.10 0.71 17.41
C ILE A 292 0.64 0.00 16.14
N ALA A 293 -0.39 0.51 15.46
CA ALA A 293 -0.90 -0.07 14.22
C ALA A 293 0.13 -0.03 13.08
N LEU A 294 0.89 1.06 12.95
CA LEU A 294 1.99 1.18 11.98
C LEU A 294 3.12 0.20 12.30
N SER A 295 3.55 0.13 13.57
CA SER A 295 4.56 -0.83 14.00
C SER A 295 4.12 -2.25 13.71
N TRP A 296 2.87 -2.62 14.06
CA TRP A 296 2.36 -3.96 13.80
C TRP A 296 2.45 -4.36 12.32
N VAL A 297 1.95 -3.52 11.40
CA VAL A 297 1.94 -3.86 9.96
C VAL A 297 3.33 -3.87 9.34
N THR A 298 4.21 -2.95 9.75
CA THR A 298 5.57 -2.81 9.19
C THR A 298 6.49 -3.98 9.58
N HIS A 299 6.16 -4.68 10.67
CA HIS A 299 6.89 -5.87 11.12
C HIS A 299 6.26 -7.20 10.68
N GLN A 300 5.19 -7.17 9.85
CA GLN A 300 4.63 -8.40 9.32
C GLN A 300 5.55 -9.07 8.30
N THR A 301 5.48 -10.40 8.25
CA THR A 301 6.29 -11.21 7.33
C THR A 301 6.11 -10.76 5.87
N GLY A 302 7.21 -10.56 5.17
CA GLY A 302 7.22 -10.16 3.76
C GLY A 302 7.02 -8.67 3.50
N VAL A 303 6.72 -7.86 4.52
CA VAL A 303 6.60 -6.41 4.38
C VAL A 303 7.96 -5.76 4.28
N ALA A 304 8.27 -5.18 3.12
CA ALA A 304 9.51 -4.44 2.91
C ALA A 304 9.35 -2.96 3.25
N SER A 305 8.22 -2.36 2.91
CA SER A 305 7.98 -0.94 3.14
C SER A 305 6.48 -0.70 3.28
N THR A 306 6.08 0.18 4.19
CA THR A 306 4.66 0.50 4.45
C THR A 306 4.34 1.90 3.95
N LEU A 307 3.28 2.07 3.14
CA LEU A 307 2.87 3.38 2.64
C LEU A 307 2.32 4.27 3.76
N MET A 308 2.93 5.42 3.94
CA MET A 308 2.44 6.50 4.78
C MET A 308 1.73 7.56 3.93
N GLY A 309 0.41 7.67 4.07
CA GLY A 309 -0.35 8.81 3.56
C GLY A 309 -0.48 9.87 4.67
N VAL A 310 0.15 11.02 4.48
CA VAL A 310 0.13 12.13 5.46
C VAL A 310 -0.37 13.42 4.81
N SER A 311 -0.87 14.34 5.62
CA SER A 311 -1.34 15.66 5.19
C SER A 311 -0.72 16.81 5.99
N ARG A 312 0.21 16.51 6.91
CA ARG A 312 0.94 17.48 7.74
C ARG A 312 2.33 16.94 8.08
N VAL A 313 3.32 17.83 8.16
CA VAL A 313 4.72 17.49 8.51
C VAL A 313 4.83 16.72 9.83
N ALA A 314 4.10 17.15 10.87
CA ALA A 314 4.15 16.48 12.18
C ALA A 314 3.83 14.99 12.12
N GLN A 315 3.00 14.55 11.15
CA GLN A 315 2.67 13.13 10.97
C GLN A 315 3.85 12.30 10.43
N ILE A 316 4.78 12.90 9.68
CA ILE A 316 6.02 12.21 9.26
C ILE A 316 6.83 11.81 10.49
N ILE A 317 7.12 12.78 11.35
CA ILE A 317 7.93 12.57 12.56
C ILE A 317 7.27 11.54 13.47
N ASP A 318 5.96 11.67 13.65
CA ASP A 318 5.18 10.78 14.52
C ASP A 318 5.10 9.35 13.98
N ASN A 319 4.92 9.18 12.67
CA ASN A 319 4.85 7.87 12.01
C ASN A 319 6.22 7.18 11.97
N VAL A 320 7.30 7.92 11.68
CA VAL A 320 8.66 7.35 11.65
C VAL A 320 9.05 6.79 13.03
N ALA A 321 8.63 7.43 14.12
CA ALA A 321 8.84 6.93 15.46
C ALA A 321 8.14 5.57 15.75
N ALA A 322 7.23 5.12 14.91
CA ALA A 322 6.64 3.78 15.03
C ALA A 322 7.63 2.64 14.75
N LEU A 323 8.73 2.92 14.06
CA LEU A 323 9.81 1.94 13.81
C LEU A 323 10.57 1.54 15.07
N ASP A 324 10.61 2.44 16.06
CA ASP A 324 11.31 2.22 17.31
C ASP A 324 10.46 1.46 18.36
N ILE A 325 9.20 1.16 18.04
CA ILE A 325 8.27 0.50 18.95
C ILE A 325 8.53 -1.01 18.96
N VAL A 326 8.81 -1.52 20.14
CA VAL A 326 8.88 -2.96 20.41
C VAL A 326 7.69 -3.35 21.26
N LEU A 327 6.69 -4.00 20.63
CA LEU A 327 5.55 -4.56 21.34
C LEU A 327 5.95 -5.86 22.04
N SER A 328 5.47 -6.07 23.28
CA SER A 328 5.63 -7.35 23.96
C SER A 328 4.97 -8.50 23.20
N ALA A 329 5.36 -9.73 23.47
CA ALA A 329 4.74 -10.92 22.88
C ALA A 329 3.23 -10.97 23.18
N ASP A 330 2.82 -10.55 24.38
CA ASP A 330 1.41 -10.54 24.80
C ASP A 330 0.61 -9.48 24.02
N HIS A 331 1.16 -8.27 23.83
CA HIS A 331 0.53 -7.24 23.01
C HIS A 331 0.39 -7.68 21.56
N GLN A 332 1.42 -8.29 20.99
CA GLN A 332 1.36 -8.83 19.61
C GLN A 332 0.32 -9.94 19.50
N ALA A 333 0.27 -10.86 20.48
CA ALA A 333 -0.72 -11.95 20.50
C ALA A 333 -2.15 -11.41 20.62
N ALA A 334 -2.40 -10.43 21.48
CA ALA A 334 -3.70 -9.80 21.63
C ALA A 334 -4.18 -9.12 20.33
N LEU A 335 -3.30 -8.31 19.69
CA LEU A 335 -3.60 -7.65 18.43
C LEU A 335 -3.82 -8.67 17.30
N ASN A 336 -3.01 -9.73 17.24
CA ASN A 336 -3.15 -10.79 16.25
C ASN A 336 -4.46 -11.56 16.41
N ALA A 337 -4.84 -11.90 17.64
CA ALA A 337 -6.06 -12.64 17.93
C ALA A 337 -7.32 -11.85 17.59
N ILE A 338 -7.42 -10.58 18.03
CA ILE A 338 -8.60 -9.75 17.78
C ILE A 338 -8.76 -9.37 16.31
N SER A 339 -7.66 -9.22 15.58
CA SER A 339 -7.65 -8.84 14.18
C SER A 339 -7.63 -10.02 13.21
N ALA A 340 -7.60 -11.27 13.73
CA ALA A 340 -7.62 -12.45 12.89
C ALA A 340 -8.83 -12.43 11.94
N PRO A 341 -8.64 -12.69 10.63
CA PRO A 341 -9.76 -12.81 9.70
C PRO A 341 -10.61 -14.04 10.05
N ASP A 342 -11.89 -14.00 9.66
CA ASP A 342 -12.74 -15.17 9.76
C ASP A 342 -12.14 -16.33 8.96
N GLN A 343 -12.06 -17.49 9.60
CA GLN A 343 -11.49 -18.67 8.97
C GLN A 343 -12.37 -19.15 7.82
N LYS A 344 -11.87 -19.07 6.59
CA LYS A 344 -12.55 -19.61 5.42
C LYS A 344 -12.49 -21.15 5.44
N MET A 345 -13.59 -21.81 5.06
CA MET A 345 -13.71 -23.27 5.11
C MET A 345 -12.56 -24.00 4.41
N LEU A 346 -12.14 -23.54 3.23
CA LEU A 346 -11.02 -24.14 2.51
C LEU A 346 -9.72 -24.10 3.34
N TYR A 347 -9.39 -22.97 3.93
CA TYR A 347 -8.14 -22.80 4.68
C TYR A 347 -8.17 -23.47 6.05
N SER A 348 -9.36 -23.80 6.59
CA SER A 348 -9.47 -24.61 7.82
C SER A 348 -8.87 -26.01 7.65
N LEU A 349 -8.80 -26.51 6.41
CA LEU A 349 -8.20 -27.80 6.08
C LEU A 349 -6.65 -27.78 6.05
N PHE A 350 -6.04 -26.59 6.09
CA PHE A 350 -4.57 -26.43 5.98
C PHE A 350 -3.91 -26.06 7.31
N THR A 351 -4.63 -26.16 8.41
CA THR A 351 -4.06 -25.86 9.73
C THR A 351 -2.90 -26.81 10.06
N PRO A 352 -1.88 -26.35 10.81
CA PRO A 352 -0.75 -27.20 11.20
C PRO A 352 -1.18 -28.51 11.89
N VAL A 353 -2.19 -28.42 12.75
CA VAL A 353 -2.72 -29.58 13.50
C VAL A 353 -3.38 -30.59 12.55
N LEU A 354 -4.27 -30.13 11.67
CA LEU A 354 -4.93 -31.03 10.72
C LEU A 354 -3.94 -31.64 9.74
N ARG A 355 -2.99 -30.86 9.25
CA ARG A 355 -1.94 -31.33 8.36
C ARG A 355 -1.07 -32.38 9.03
N GLN A 356 -0.66 -32.20 10.29
CA GLN A 356 0.12 -33.17 11.03
C GLN A 356 -0.63 -34.50 11.18
N HIS A 357 -1.90 -34.46 11.57
CA HIS A 357 -2.68 -35.68 11.82
C HIS A 357 -3.22 -36.33 10.54
N ALA A 358 -3.87 -35.55 9.67
CA ALA A 358 -4.58 -36.09 8.52
C ALA A 358 -3.68 -36.34 7.29
N VAL A 359 -2.63 -35.52 7.12
CA VAL A 359 -1.73 -35.64 5.95
C VAL A 359 -0.48 -36.47 6.30
N PHE A 360 0.11 -36.22 7.47
CA PHE A 360 1.39 -36.82 7.87
C PHE A 360 1.25 -37.92 8.93
N GLY A 361 0.04 -38.42 9.19
CA GLY A 361 -0.20 -39.56 10.08
C GLY A 361 0.32 -39.37 11.52
N GLY A 362 0.25 -38.15 12.04
CA GLY A 362 0.74 -37.78 13.36
C GLY A 362 2.24 -37.36 13.38
N SER A 363 2.95 -37.48 12.26
CA SER A 363 4.38 -37.14 12.16
C SER A 363 4.60 -35.63 11.98
N THR A 364 5.70 -35.14 12.52
CA THR A 364 6.16 -33.77 12.26
C THR A 364 7.04 -33.75 11.01
N VAL A 365 6.61 -33.03 9.99
CA VAL A 365 7.38 -32.82 8.74
C VAL A 365 7.79 -31.36 8.68
N ARG A 366 9.09 -31.08 8.53
CA ARG A 366 9.65 -29.73 8.40
C ARG A 366 10.16 -29.54 6.97
N ARG A 367 9.78 -28.44 6.34
CA ARG A 367 10.41 -27.97 5.10
C ARG A 367 11.80 -27.41 5.48
N LEU A 368 12.88 -27.95 4.89
CA LEU A 368 14.25 -27.53 5.20
C LEU A 368 14.69 -26.27 4.46
N HIS A 369 13.97 -25.97 3.35
CA HIS A 369 14.20 -24.75 2.55
C HIS A 369 12.87 -24.01 2.38
N PRO A 370 12.89 -22.68 2.44
CA PRO A 370 11.69 -21.87 2.20
C PRO A 370 11.16 -22.03 0.78
#